data_5356c1b08748643a294966c42cb33ebd
#
_entry.id   5356c1b08748643a294966c42cb33ebd
#
_cell.length_a   1.000
_cell.length_b   1.000
_cell.length_c   1.000
_cell.angle_alpha   90.00
_cell.angle_beta   90.00
_cell.angle_gamma   90.00
#
_symmetry.space_group_name_H-M   'P 1'
#
loop_
_entity.id
_entity.type
_entity.pdbx_description
1 polymer ?
#
loop_
_entity_poly.entity_id
_entity_poly.type
_entity_poly.pdbx_seq_one_letter_code
_entity_poly.pdbx_strand_id
1 'polypeptide(L)'
;MKTNNFPKGFLWGGATAANQLEGAYQEGCKGLSLPDVLPGGKERMKIIASPDFDFKIDPKYTYPNHVGIDHYHHFKEDIKLFAEMGFKCYRFSIAWSRVFPNGDEEQPNEEGLKFYDAVIDECLKYDIEPVITISHYEMPLHLITEYGSWTNKKLMGFYENFARTVLTRYKDKVKYWMTFNEINSAAHFPIMSQGLTLSNGAGDKKNIYQSWHNQFVAGAKAVKIGHEINPDMQIGCMILYATTYSYDSDPKNQLATLQNNQANNFFCTDVQVRGHYPAYTKSLLARDGVELSDIDYNDEELDLLAKNPVDYIGFSYYMSSVVDVTHENQETTNGNLMGGVKNPFLKASDWGWQIDPTGLRIALNELSDRYEKPLFIVENGLGAIDKPDENHYVDDDYRIDYLREHIEAISEAISDGADVMGYTPWGCIDLVSASTGEMSKRYGFIYVDEDDEGNGTFDRYKKRSFDWYKKVIDTNGADLA
;
A
#
# COMPACT_ATOMS: atom_id res chain seq x y z
N MET A 1 -15.41 -16.24 26.96
CA MET A 1 -15.67 -15.18 25.98
C MET A 1 -14.34 -14.46 25.79
N LYS A 2 -13.80 -14.40 24.56
CA LYS A 2 -12.64 -13.52 24.29
C LYS A 2 -13.11 -12.08 24.55
N THR A 3 -12.31 -11.28 25.23
CA THR A 3 -12.64 -9.88 25.53
C THR A 3 -12.53 -9.07 24.23
N ASN A 4 -13.56 -8.31 23.90
CA ASN A 4 -13.51 -7.34 22.82
C ASN A 4 -12.67 -6.12 23.29
N ASN A 5 -11.52 -5.88 22.67
CA ASN A 5 -10.59 -4.85 23.08
C ASN A 5 -10.55 -3.65 22.12
N PHE A 6 -11.35 -3.67 21.04
CA PHE A 6 -11.38 -2.56 20.10
C PHE A 6 -11.92 -1.28 20.73
N PRO A 7 -11.22 -0.14 20.62
CA PRO A 7 -11.66 1.12 21.21
C PRO A 7 -12.94 1.61 20.52
N LYS A 8 -13.71 2.44 21.25
CA LYS A 8 -14.82 3.16 20.64
C LYS A 8 -14.29 4.12 19.58
N GLY A 9 -14.86 4.08 18.39
CA GLY A 9 -14.43 4.90 17.27
C GLY A 9 -13.29 4.27 16.45
N PHE A 10 -13.02 2.97 16.65
CA PHE A 10 -12.11 2.22 15.80
C PHE A 10 -12.50 2.33 14.32
N LEU A 11 -11.54 2.64 13.46
CA LEU A 11 -11.78 2.89 12.04
C LEU A 11 -11.84 1.58 11.24
N TRP A 12 -13.01 0.95 11.27
CA TRP A 12 -13.32 -0.20 10.43
C TRP A 12 -13.62 0.25 9.01
N GLY A 13 -13.01 -0.40 8.01
CA GLY A 13 -13.29 -0.03 6.62
C GLY A 13 -12.71 -0.99 5.61
N GLY A 14 -12.32 -0.46 4.47
CA GLY A 14 -11.66 -1.19 3.41
C GLY A 14 -10.71 -0.29 2.62
N ALA A 15 -9.84 -0.90 1.83
CA ALA A 15 -8.80 -0.19 1.10
C ALA A 15 -8.76 -0.56 -0.39
N THR A 16 -8.45 0.44 -1.22
CA THR A 16 -8.21 0.29 -2.66
C THR A 16 -7.10 1.24 -3.14
N ALA A 17 -6.67 1.10 -4.40
CA ALA A 17 -5.75 2.02 -5.06
C ALA A 17 -6.29 2.46 -6.41
N ALA A 18 -6.20 3.75 -6.71
CA ALA A 18 -6.76 4.37 -7.91
C ALA A 18 -6.43 3.60 -9.20
N ASN A 19 -5.16 3.28 -9.41
CA ASN A 19 -4.72 2.59 -10.63
C ASN A 19 -5.28 1.17 -10.80
N GLN A 20 -5.74 0.52 -9.73
CA GLN A 20 -6.21 -0.87 -9.77
C GLN A 20 -7.73 -0.99 -9.96
N LEU A 21 -8.49 0.13 -9.79
CA LEU A 21 -9.95 0.05 -9.88
C LEU A 21 -10.59 1.15 -10.73
N GLU A 22 -10.00 2.36 -10.82
CA GLU A 22 -10.68 3.49 -11.47
C GLU A 22 -10.97 3.27 -12.95
N GLY A 23 -9.99 2.81 -13.71
CA GLY A 23 -10.07 2.79 -15.17
C GLY A 23 -10.09 4.20 -15.78
N ALA A 24 -10.85 4.38 -16.86
CA ALA A 24 -11.00 5.68 -17.53
C ALA A 24 -9.64 6.39 -17.77
N TYR A 25 -8.62 5.62 -18.21
CA TYR A 25 -7.22 6.05 -18.23
C TYR A 25 -6.92 7.23 -19.16
N GLN A 26 -7.84 7.54 -20.09
CA GLN A 26 -7.76 8.67 -21.02
C GLN A 26 -8.88 9.71 -20.81
N GLU A 27 -9.75 9.52 -19.81
CA GLU A 27 -10.86 10.42 -19.56
C GLU A 27 -10.50 11.54 -18.58
N GLY A 28 -11.24 12.65 -18.63
CA GLY A 28 -10.99 13.79 -17.74
C GLY A 28 -9.59 14.37 -17.87
N CYS A 29 -8.98 14.29 -19.06
CA CYS A 29 -7.60 14.75 -19.33
C CYS A 29 -6.52 14.08 -18.47
N LYS A 30 -6.75 12.86 -17.98
CA LYS A 30 -5.74 12.09 -17.26
C LYS A 30 -4.54 11.80 -18.18
N GLY A 31 -3.33 12.03 -17.66
CA GLY A 31 -2.09 11.60 -18.30
C GLY A 31 -1.80 10.12 -18.05
N LEU A 32 -0.83 9.57 -18.79
CA LEU A 32 -0.36 8.21 -18.55
C LEU A 32 0.42 8.13 -17.23
N SER A 33 0.17 7.08 -16.48
CA SER A 33 0.94 6.68 -15.32
C SER A 33 1.72 5.39 -15.58
N LEU A 34 2.64 5.02 -14.69
CA LEU A 34 3.39 3.78 -14.80
C LEU A 34 2.49 2.54 -14.95
N PRO A 35 1.43 2.33 -14.12
CA PRO A 35 0.54 1.19 -14.29
C PRO A 35 -0.17 1.12 -15.65
N ASP A 36 -0.41 2.25 -16.31
CA ASP A 36 -1.08 2.29 -17.61
C ASP A 36 -0.24 1.67 -18.74
N VAL A 37 1.07 1.54 -18.55
CA VAL A 37 1.99 0.94 -19.53
C VAL A 37 2.50 -0.44 -19.12
N LEU A 38 2.08 -0.96 -17.96
CA LEU A 38 2.42 -2.30 -17.52
C LEU A 38 1.37 -3.31 -18.02
N PRO A 39 1.76 -4.30 -18.85
CA PRO A 39 0.85 -5.32 -19.31
C PRO A 39 0.35 -6.20 -18.15
N GLY A 40 -0.71 -6.96 -18.37
CA GLY A 40 -1.23 -7.96 -17.43
C GLY A 40 -0.46 -9.28 -17.45
N GLY A 41 -0.72 -10.13 -16.46
CA GLY A 41 -0.26 -11.50 -16.39
C GLY A 41 1.25 -11.69 -16.27
N LYS A 42 1.77 -12.73 -16.89
CA LYS A 42 3.19 -13.13 -16.80
C LYS A 42 4.18 -12.06 -17.26
N GLU A 43 3.78 -11.20 -18.20
CA GLU A 43 4.66 -10.14 -18.69
C GLU A 43 4.88 -9.07 -17.61
N ARG A 44 3.84 -8.69 -16.87
CA ARG A 44 3.97 -7.78 -15.71
C ARG A 44 4.94 -8.34 -14.68
N MET A 45 4.79 -9.61 -14.32
CA MET A 45 5.68 -10.26 -13.36
C MET A 45 7.15 -10.24 -13.80
N LYS A 46 7.42 -10.47 -15.08
CA LYS A 46 8.78 -10.38 -15.63
C LYS A 46 9.35 -8.96 -15.52
N ILE A 47 8.56 -7.95 -15.86
CA ILE A 47 8.98 -6.53 -15.80
C ILE A 47 9.26 -6.13 -14.34
N ILE A 48 8.41 -6.51 -13.40
CA ILE A 48 8.59 -6.18 -11.97
C ILE A 48 9.84 -6.88 -11.40
N ALA A 49 10.05 -8.15 -11.76
CA ALA A 49 11.18 -8.93 -11.28
C ALA A 49 12.52 -8.50 -11.91
N SER A 50 12.48 -8.02 -13.16
CA SER A 50 13.66 -7.55 -13.89
C SER A 50 13.26 -6.33 -14.73
N PRO A 51 13.32 -5.13 -14.14
CA PRO A 51 12.72 -3.92 -14.70
C PRO A 51 13.50 -3.38 -15.92
N ASP A 52 13.65 -4.21 -16.96
CA ASP A 52 14.13 -3.82 -18.29
C ASP A 52 12.92 -3.55 -19.18
N PHE A 53 12.51 -2.29 -19.27
CA PHE A 53 11.26 -1.91 -19.88
C PHE A 53 11.34 -0.51 -20.53
N ASP A 54 10.78 -0.36 -21.72
CA ASP A 54 10.86 0.88 -22.52
C ASP A 54 9.59 1.77 -22.43
N PHE A 55 8.68 1.47 -21.52
CA PHE A 55 7.45 2.25 -21.24
C PHE A 55 6.51 2.44 -22.45
N LYS A 56 6.45 1.49 -23.36
CA LYS A 56 5.58 1.55 -24.54
C LYS A 56 4.40 0.62 -24.39
N ILE A 57 3.24 1.09 -24.83
CA ILE A 57 2.06 0.24 -25.00
C ILE A 57 2.24 -0.58 -26.29
N ASP A 58 2.34 -1.92 -26.15
CA ASP A 58 2.41 -2.86 -27.25
C ASP A 58 1.01 -3.50 -27.45
N PRO A 59 0.35 -3.30 -28.60
CA PRO A 59 -1.02 -3.76 -28.82
C PRO A 59 -1.21 -5.28 -28.77
N LYS A 60 -0.13 -6.05 -28.67
CA LYS A 60 -0.21 -7.52 -28.46
C LYS A 60 -0.54 -7.92 -27.05
N TYR A 61 -0.45 -7.00 -26.07
CA TYR A 61 -0.73 -7.27 -24.67
C TYR A 61 -2.03 -6.60 -24.22
N THR A 62 -2.63 -7.11 -23.15
CA THR A 62 -3.72 -6.47 -22.42
C THR A 62 -3.16 -5.55 -21.33
N TYR A 63 -3.89 -4.48 -21.04
CA TYR A 63 -3.54 -3.49 -20.00
C TYR A 63 -4.73 -3.31 -19.06
N PRO A 64 -4.89 -4.18 -18.07
CA PRO A 64 -6.11 -4.21 -17.24
C PRO A 64 -6.37 -2.89 -16.50
N ASN A 65 -5.32 -2.15 -16.14
CA ASN A 65 -5.45 -0.85 -15.48
C ASN A 65 -6.16 0.22 -16.34
N HIS A 66 -6.28 0.03 -17.67
CA HIS A 66 -7.00 0.97 -18.53
C HIS A 66 -8.49 1.01 -18.23
N VAL A 67 -9.04 -0.13 -17.83
CA VAL A 67 -10.47 -0.28 -17.49
C VAL A 67 -10.65 -0.36 -15.97
N GLY A 68 -9.74 -1.05 -15.27
CA GLY A 68 -9.91 -1.37 -13.86
C GLY A 68 -11.20 -2.14 -13.67
N ILE A 69 -12.02 -1.74 -12.70
CA ILE A 69 -13.41 -2.19 -12.55
C ILE A 69 -14.41 -1.09 -12.93
N ASP A 70 -13.95 -0.13 -13.71
CA ASP A 70 -14.72 1.06 -14.09
C ASP A 70 -15.29 1.86 -12.90
N HIS A 71 -14.53 1.91 -11.81
CA HIS A 71 -14.93 2.67 -10.62
C HIS A 71 -15.15 4.16 -10.94
N TYR A 72 -14.44 4.71 -11.92
CA TYR A 72 -14.60 6.10 -12.34
C TYR A 72 -16.06 6.45 -12.65
N HIS A 73 -16.80 5.52 -13.25
CA HIS A 73 -18.22 5.69 -13.57
C HIS A 73 -19.15 5.10 -12.49
N HIS A 74 -18.69 4.10 -11.73
CA HIS A 74 -19.48 3.34 -10.76
C HIS A 74 -19.22 3.71 -9.28
N PHE A 75 -18.37 4.69 -8.96
CA PHE A 75 -17.95 5.00 -7.58
C PHE A 75 -19.13 5.22 -6.62
N LYS A 76 -20.25 5.78 -7.09
CA LYS A 76 -21.43 6.00 -6.23
C LYS A 76 -22.10 4.69 -5.82
N GLU A 77 -22.12 3.72 -6.73
CA GLU A 77 -22.64 2.38 -6.44
C GLU A 77 -21.71 1.64 -5.47
N ASP A 78 -20.41 1.68 -5.76
CA ASP A 78 -19.40 1.03 -4.95
C ASP A 78 -19.38 1.59 -3.51
N ILE A 79 -19.37 2.92 -3.34
CA ILE A 79 -19.40 3.57 -2.02
C ILE A 79 -20.73 3.30 -1.29
N LYS A 80 -21.85 3.20 -2.00
CA LYS A 80 -23.13 2.78 -1.39
C LYS A 80 -23.05 1.37 -0.84
N LEU A 81 -22.38 0.43 -1.52
CA LEU A 81 -22.16 -0.92 -1.01
C LEU A 81 -21.23 -0.92 0.21
N PHE A 82 -20.20 -0.07 0.24
CA PHE A 82 -19.35 0.12 1.42
C PHE A 82 -20.15 0.66 2.63
N ALA A 83 -21.04 1.61 2.38
CA ALA A 83 -21.93 2.13 3.41
C ALA A 83 -22.90 1.05 3.93
N GLU A 84 -23.45 0.22 3.05
CA GLU A 84 -24.29 -0.92 3.42
C GLU A 84 -23.54 -1.96 4.27
N MET A 85 -22.24 -2.17 3.99
CA MET A 85 -21.34 -3.01 4.80
C MET A 85 -21.01 -2.37 6.16
N GLY A 86 -21.31 -1.08 6.32
CA GLY A 86 -21.15 -0.37 7.59
C GLY A 86 -19.78 0.30 7.79
N PHE A 87 -19.01 0.53 6.72
CA PHE A 87 -17.71 1.17 6.79
C PHE A 87 -17.74 2.46 7.60
N LYS A 88 -16.73 2.65 8.45
CA LYS A 88 -16.46 3.88 9.21
C LYS A 88 -15.38 4.72 8.50
N CYS A 89 -14.54 4.07 7.69
CA CYS A 89 -13.58 4.74 6.83
C CYS A 89 -13.42 4.00 5.51
N TYR A 90 -12.96 4.70 4.49
CA TYR A 90 -12.56 4.13 3.21
C TYR A 90 -11.21 4.68 2.81
N ARG A 91 -10.22 3.78 2.67
CA ARG A 91 -8.91 4.16 2.19
C ARG A 91 -8.84 4.02 0.67
N PHE A 92 -8.43 5.09 0.00
CA PHE A 92 -8.17 5.11 -1.44
C PHE A 92 -6.99 6.02 -1.76
N SER A 93 -6.53 6.02 -3.00
CA SER A 93 -5.46 6.92 -3.44
C SER A 93 -5.97 7.93 -4.47
N ILE A 94 -5.22 9.01 -4.65
CA ILE A 94 -5.44 9.99 -5.71
C ILE A 94 -4.43 9.71 -6.83
N ALA A 95 -4.92 9.47 -8.06
CA ALA A 95 -4.05 9.31 -9.22
C ALA A 95 -3.34 10.65 -9.52
N TRP A 96 -2.02 10.69 -9.30
CA TRP A 96 -1.23 11.90 -9.58
C TRP A 96 -1.42 12.38 -11.01
N SER A 97 -1.37 11.47 -11.99
CA SER A 97 -1.54 11.79 -13.41
C SER A 97 -2.96 12.24 -13.80
N ARG A 98 -3.96 12.06 -12.92
CA ARG A 98 -5.30 12.63 -13.11
C ARG A 98 -5.36 14.09 -12.68
N VAL A 99 -4.59 14.46 -11.66
CA VAL A 99 -4.52 15.84 -11.13
C VAL A 99 -3.44 16.66 -11.85
N PHE A 100 -2.31 16.06 -12.18
CA PHE A 100 -1.23 16.63 -12.96
C PHE A 100 -0.82 15.63 -14.04
N PRO A 101 -1.33 15.75 -15.27
CA PRO A 101 -1.19 14.73 -16.33
C PRO A 101 0.25 14.33 -16.64
N ASN A 102 1.19 15.27 -16.64
CA ASN A 102 2.62 15.00 -16.79
C ASN A 102 3.36 14.99 -15.43
N GLY A 103 2.77 15.56 -14.38
CA GLY A 103 3.34 15.64 -13.04
C GLY A 103 4.18 16.88 -12.77
N ASP A 104 4.55 17.66 -13.79
CA ASP A 104 5.40 18.85 -13.72
C ASP A 104 4.68 20.16 -14.08
N GLU A 105 3.37 20.10 -14.29
CA GLU A 105 2.57 21.30 -14.55
C GLU A 105 2.51 22.22 -13.32
N GLU A 106 2.45 23.53 -13.56
CA GLU A 106 2.23 24.53 -12.51
C GLU A 106 0.78 24.54 -11.99
N GLN A 107 -0.19 24.23 -12.85
CA GLN A 107 -1.62 24.27 -12.55
C GLN A 107 -2.23 22.87 -12.65
N PRO A 108 -3.10 22.49 -11.71
CA PRO A 108 -3.75 21.18 -11.73
C PRO A 108 -4.82 21.08 -12.81
N ASN A 109 -5.09 19.85 -13.21
CA ASN A 109 -6.25 19.51 -14.01
C ASN A 109 -7.52 19.52 -13.15
N GLU A 110 -8.38 20.48 -13.39
CA GLU A 110 -9.62 20.69 -12.60
C GLU A 110 -10.62 19.53 -12.76
N GLU A 111 -10.65 18.84 -13.91
CA GLU A 111 -11.53 17.67 -14.10
C GLU A 111 -11.12 16.51 -13.19
N GLY A 112 -9.82 16.29 -13.02
CA GLY A 112 -9.32 15.31 -12.06
C GLY A 112 -9.67 15.66 -10.61
N LEU A 113 -9.53 16.93 -10.22
CA LEU A 113 -9.93 17.39 -8.88
C LEU A 113 -11.42 17.24 -8.63
N LYS A 114 -12.28 17.55 -9.59
CA LYS A 114 -13.75 17.38 -9.50
C LYS A 114 -14.16 15.92 -9.33
N PHE A 115 -13.46 15.00 -9.97
CA PHE A 115 -13.72 13.57 -9.76
C PHE A 115 -13.52 13.19 -8.29
N TYR A 116 -12.39 13.59 -7.68
CA TYR A 116 -12.14 13.30 -6.27
C TYR A 116 -13.02 14.14 -5.32
N ASP A 117 -13.45 15.37 -5.68
CA ASP A 117 -14.51 16.06 -4.95
C ASP A 117 -15.75 15.16 -4.83
N ALA A 118 -16.17 14.56 -5.95
CA ALA A 118 -17.37 13.73 -5.99
C ALA A 118 -17.22 12.42 -5.21
N VAL A 119 -16.04 11.77 -5.27
CA VAL A 119 -15.74 10.55 -4.49
C VAL A 119 -15.76 10.84 -2.99
N ILE A 120 -15.09 11.93 -2.56
CA ILE A 120 -15.02 12.34 -1.15
C ILE A 120 -16.42 12.72 -0.65
N ASP A 121 -17.19 13.49 -1.42
CA ASP A 121 -18.54 13.90 -1.04
C ASP A 121 -19.50 12.72 -0.95
N GLU A 122 -19.33 11.71 -1.79
CA GLU A 122 -20.14 10.48 -1.70
C GLU A 122 -19.78 9.67 -0.44
N CYS A 123 -18.51 9.60 -0.03
CA CYS A 123 -18.10 8.99 1.25
C CYS A 123 -18.75 9.73 2.43
N LEU A 124 -18.61 11.04 2.49
CA LEU A 124 -19.12 11.87 3.58
C LEU A 124 -20.65 11.84 3.69
N LYS A 125 -21.36 11.68 2.59
CA LYS A 125 -22.83 11.51 2.55
C LYS A 125 -23.28 10.28 3.37
N TYR A 126 -22.44 9.28 3.52
CA TYR A 126 -22.72 8.06 4.29
C TYR A 126 -21.96 8.00 5.63
N ASP A 127 -21.40 9.12 6.09
CA ASP A 127 -20.56 9.17 7.30
C ASP A 127 -19.36 8.23 7.25
N ILE A 128 -18.80 7.99 6.05
CA ILE A 128 -17.56 7.25 5.83
C ILE A 128 -16.39 8.25 5.79
N GLU A 129 -15.46 8.14 6.74
CA GLU A 129 -14.25 8.97 6.80
C GLU A 129 -13.30 8.63 5.63
N PRO A 130 -12.95 9.58 4.75
CA PRO A 130 -11.94 9.35 3.73
C PRO A 130 -10.55 9.23 4.34
N VAL A 131 -9.79 8.20 3.95
CA VAL A 131 -8.38 8.02 4.29
C VAL A 131 -7.60 7.98 2.99
N ILE A 132 -6.77 8.99 2.73
CA ILE A 132 -6.19 9.18 1.40
C ILE A 132 -4.69 8.93 1.37
N THR A 133 -4.26 8.07 0.44
CA THR A 133 -2.85 7.92 0.07
C THR A 133 -2.54 8.87 -1.09
N ILE A 134 -1.59 9.80 -0.88
CA ILE A 134 -1.23 10.81 -1.89
C ILE A 134 -0.60 10.16 -3.12
N SER A 135 0.35 9.21 -2.93
CA SER A 135 0.99 8.49 -4.03
C SER A 135 1.00 6.99 -3.78
N HIS A 136 0.34 6.22 -4.65
CA HIS A 136 0.20 4.76 -4.53
C HIS A 136 0.67 4.04 -5.79
N TYR A 137 2.00 3.86 -5.96
CA TYR A 137 2.63 3.19 -7.12
C TYR A 137 2.25 3.79 -8.49
N GLU A 138 1.71 4.99 -8.50
CA GLU A 138 1.10 5.62 -9.65
C GLU A 138 1.78 6.97 -9.93
N MET A 139 2.99 6.89 -10.47
CA MET A 139 3.73 8.08 -10.88
C MET A 139 3.38 8.43 -12.33
N PRO A 140 3.18 9.72 -12.66
CA PRO A 140 3.08 10.16 -14.06
C PRO A 140 4.26 9.67 -14.88
N LEU A 141 3.98 9.03 -16.02
CA LEU A 141 4.99 8.40 -16.86
C LEU A 141 6.04 9.40 -17.33
N HIS A 142 5.64 10.63 -17.62
CA HIS A 142 6.52 11.73 -18.02
C HIS A 142 7.64 11.99 -16.99
N LEU A 143 7.34 11.90 -15.68
CA LEU A 143 8.38 12.08 -14.64
C LEU A 143 9.45 10.99 -14.67
N ILE A 144 9.10 9.80 -15.15
CA ILE A 144 10.06 8.69 -15.31
C ILE A 144 10.90 8.93 -16.57
N THR A 145 10.26 9.22 -17.70
CA THR A 145 10.93 9.29 -19.00
C THR A 145 11.77 10.55 -19.18
N GLU A 146 11.31 11.70 -18.68
CA GLU A 146 11.99 12.99 -18.86
C GLU A 146 12.96 13.32 -17.71
N TYR A 147 12.65 12.89 -16.49
CA TYR A 147 13.44 13.27 -15.31
C TYR A 147 14.25 12.12 -14.72
N GLY A 148 14.06 10.87 -15.17
CA GLY A 148 14.76 9.70 -14.62
C GLY A 148 14.24 9.29 -13.25
N SER A 149 13.00 9.68 -12.93
CA SER A 149 12.33 9.28 -11.71
C SER A 149 12.88 9.90 -10.42
N TRP A 150 12.67 9.24 -9.26
CA TRP A 150 12.96 9.76 -7.92
C TRP A 150 14.44 9.99 -7.61
N THR A 151 15.38 9.54 -8.45
CA THR A 151 16.78 9.94 -8.34
C THR A 151 16.99 11.44 -8.58
N ASN A 152 16.07 12.09 -9.28
CA ASN A 152 16.11 13.50 -9.59
C ASN A 152 15.41 14.35 -8.51
N LYS A 153 16.16 15.24 -7.86
CA LYS A 153 15.65 16.12 -6.80
C LYS A 153 14.49 17.04 -7.23
N LYS A 154 14.31 17.30 -8.53
CA LYS A 154 13.15 18.08 -9.01
C LYS A 154 11.81 17.44 -8.64
N LEU A 155 11.75 16.10 -8.54
CA LEU A 155 10.53 15.42 -8.17
C LEU A 155 10.02 15.81 -6.79
N MET A 156 10.91 16.21 -5.87
CA MET A 156 10.49 16.75 -4.57
C MET A 156 9.60 17.99 -4.71
N GLY A 157 9.90 18.87 -5.69
CA GLY A 157 9.10 20.06 -5.97
C GLY A 157 7.78 19.73 -6.68
N PHE A 158 7.80 18.80 -7.62
CA PHE A 158 6.58 18.34 -8.31
C PHE A 158 5.61 17.64 -7.34
N TYR A 159 6.14 16.77 -6.48
CA TYR A 159 5.34 16.14 -5.44
C TYR A 159 4.81 17.14 -4.41
N GLU A 160 5.61 18.14 -4.02
CA GLU A 160 5.17 19.24 -3.15
C GLU A 160 3.98 19.98 -3.75
N ASN A 161 4.01 20.31 -5.05
CA ASN A 161 2.90 20.97 -5.74
C ASN A 161 1.65 20.08 -5.74
N PHE A 162 1.80 18.79 -6.03
CA PHE A 162 0.69 17.84 -6.00
C PHE A 162 0.10 17.71 -4.58
N ALA A 163 0.93 17.46 -3.57
CA ALA A 163 0.50 17.35 -2.18
C ALA A 163 -0.20 18.62 -1.70
N ARG A 164 0.39 19.81 -1.95
CA ARG A 164 -0.20 21.11 -1.59
C ARG A 164 -1.57 21.30 -2.23
N THR A 165 -1.73 20.93 -3.48
CA THR A 165 -2.99 21.05 -4.22
C THR A 165 -4.08 20.21 -3.58
N VAL A 166 -3.84 18.90 -3.35
CA VAL A 166 -4.87 18.00 -2.80
C VAL A 166 -5.15 18.30 -1.32
N LEU A 167 -4.12 18.56 -0.51
CA LEU A 167 -4.29 18.94 0.89
C LEU A 167 -5.08 20.25 1.05
N THR A 168 -4.83 21.23 0.19
CA THR A 168 -5.58 22.51 0.20
C THR A 168 -7.03 22.31 -0.24
N ARG A 169 -7.24 21.54 -1.33
CA ARG A 169 -8.59 21.31 -1.89
C ARG A 169 -9.51 20.63 -0.90
N TYR A 170 -8.98 19.62 -0.18
CA TYR A 170 -9.79 18.75 0.67
C TYR A 170 -9.62 19.00 2.18
N LYS A 171 -9.00 20.12 2.58
CA LYS A 171 -8.63 20.46 3.96
C LYS A 171 -9.78 20.42 4.99
N ASP A 172 -11.01 20.67 4.56
CA ASP A 172 -12.19 20.70 5.42
C ASP A 172 -13.00 19.38 5.35
N LYS A 173 -12.55 18.42 4.55
CA LYS A 173 -13.25 17.17 4.25
C LYS A 173 -12.47 15.92 4.61
N VAL A 174 -11.14 15.98 4.64
CA VAL A 174 -10.26 14.81 4.81
C VAL A 174 -9.29 15.07 5.97
N LYS A 175 -9.37 14.19 6.96
CA LYS A 175 -8.51 14.25 8.14
C LYS A 175 -7.27 13.39 8.00
N TYR A 176 -7.38 12.18 7.44
CA TYR A 176 -6.32 11.19 7.43
C TYR A 176 -5.66 11.05 6.07
N TRP A 177 -4.35 11.22 6.04
CA TRP A 177 -3.52 11.16 4.84
C TRP A 177 -2.32 10.26 5.02
N MET A 178 -1.83 9.66 3.94
CA MET A 178 -0.55 8.96 3.89
C MET A 178 0.26 9.47 2.71
N THR A 179 1.58 9.61 2.89
CA THR A 179 2.45 10.20 1.86
C THR A 179 2.68 9.28 0.67
N PHE A 180 3.30 8.14 0.89
CA PHE A 180 3.62 7.14 -0.14
C PHE A 180 3.16 5.77 0.31
N ASN A 181 2.60 4.97 -0.61
CA ASN A 181 2.29 3.58 -0.35
C ASN A 181 3.56 2.74 -0.31
N GLU A 182 3.71 1.90 0.71
CA GLU A 182 4.77 0.91 0.87
C GLU A 182 6.15 1.42 0.39
N ILE A 183 6.57 2.59 0.89
CA ILE A 183 7.80 3.26 0.43
C ILE A 183 9.03 2.35 0.49
N ASN A 184 9.09 1.42 1.45
CA ASN A 184 10.17 0.46 1.64
C ASN A 184 10.16 -0.69 0.62
N SER A 185 9.07 -0.88 -0.14
CA SER A 185 8.97 -1.92 -1.17
C SER A 185 9.98 -1.74 -2.31
N ALA A 186 10.56 -0.54 -2.46
CA ALA A 186 11.64 -0.27 -3.42
C ALA A 186 12.89 -1.14 -3.21
N ALA A 187 13.11 -1.69 -2.01
CA ALA A 187 14.17 -2.66 -1.78
C ALA A 187 14.06 -3.88 -2.71
N HIS A 188 12.82 -4.24 -3.08
CA HIS A 188 12.48 -5.42 -3.87
C HIS A 188 11.89 -5.08 -5.24
N PHE A 189 11.10 -4.00 -5.33
CA PHE A 189 10.32 -3.61 -6.51
C PHE A 189 10.53 -2.12 -6.86
N PRO A 190 11.75 -1.71 -7.21
CA PRO A 190 12.08 -0.31 -7.44
C PRO A 190 11.26 0.32 -8.58
N ILE A 191 10.82 -0.46 -9.57
CA ILE A 191 9.96 0.05 -10.64
C ILE A 191 8.60 0.51 -10.10
N MET A 192 7.99 -0.24 -9.18
CA MET A 192 6.64 0.06 -8.66
C MET A 192 6.65 1.31 -7.77
N SER A 193 7.53 1.36 -6.78
CA SER A 193 7.52 2.44 -5.78
C SER A 193 8.35 3.66 -6.14
N GLN A 194 9.34 3.50 -7.02
CA GLN A 194 10.25 4.58 -7.39
C GLN A 194 10.30 4.87 -8.89
N GLY A 195 9.65 4.05 -9.76
CA GLY A 195 9.73 4.20 -11.20
C GLY A 195 11.14 3.92 -11.77
N LEU A 196 11.96 3.15 -11.06
CA LEU A 196 13.31 2.82 -11.51
C LEU A 196 13.31 1.56 -12.35
N THR A 197 13.95 1.65 -13.52
CA THR A 197 14.23 0.53 -14.42
C THR A 197 15.75 0.31 -14.52
N LEU A 198 16.19 -0.79 -15.15
CA LEU A 198 17.61 -1.02 -15.37
C LEU A 198 18.25 0.09 -16.21
N SER A 199 17.50 0.64 -17.17
CA SER A 199 17.98 1.73 -18.02
C SER A 199 18.14 3.08 -17.31
N ASN A 200 17.38 3.34 -16.22
CA ASN A 200 17.50 4.56 -15.42
C ASN A 200 18.08 4.32 -14.01
N GLY A 201 18.66 3.14 -13.78
CA GLY A 201 19.54 2.90 -12.64
C GLY A 201 19.04 1.99 -11.53
N ALA A 202 17.99 1.17 -11.75
CA ALA A 202 17.50 0.21 -10.74
C ALA A 202 18.55 -0.83 -10.29
N GLY A 203 19.56 -1.10 -11.13
CA GLY A 203 20.66 -2.02 -10.80
C GLY A 203 21.69 -1.46 -9.81
N ASP A 204 21.68 -0.16 -9.55
CA ASP A 204 22.57 0.50 -8.61
C ASP A 204 21.83 0.84 -7.30
N LYS A 205 22.21 0.20 -6.21
CA LYS A 205 21.63 0.41 -4.89
C LYS A 205 21.72 1.88 -4.43
N LYS A 206 22.73 2.61 -4.84
CA LYS A 206 22.84 4.05 -4.58
C LYS A 206 21.61 4.82 -5.06
N ASN A 207 21.10 4.50 -6.25
CA ASN A 207 19.92 5.15 -6.80
C ASN A 207 18.65 4.87 -6.00
N ILE A 208 18.51 3.66 -5.45
CA ILE A 208 17.40 3.31 -4.56
C ILE A 208 17.46 4.15 -3.28
N TYR A 209 18.64 4.25 -2.64
CA TYR A 209 18.83 5.06 -1.44
C TYR A 209 18.67 6.56 -1.70
N GLN A 210 19.15 7.06 -2.83
CA GLN A 210 18.93 8.46 -3.27
C GLN A 210 17.43 8.74 -3.48
N SER A 211 16.73 7.82 -4.13
CA SER A 211 15.29 7.95 -4.34
C SER A 211 14.52 7.93 -3.02
N TRP A 212 14.89 7.06 -2.09
CA TRP A 212 14.31 7.09 -0.74
C TRP A 212 14.56 8.41 -0.02
N HIS A 213 15.80 8.95 -0.07
CA HIS A 213 16.07 10.25 0.52
C HIS A 213 15.15 11.34 -0.04
N ASN A 214 15.01 11.40 -1.36
CA ASN A 214 14.16 12.38 -2.04
C ASN A 214 12.67 12.18 -1.66
N GLN A 215 12.20 10.93 -1.55
CA GLN A 215 10.85 10.61 -1.09
C GLN A 215 10.63 10.96 0.40
N PHE A 216 11.62 10.73 1.28
CA PHE A 216 11.52 11.13 2.68
C PHE A 216 11.38 12.64 2.82
N VAL A 217 12.19 13.41 2.10
CA VAL A 217 12.11 14.89 2.07
C VAL A 217 10.77 15.35 1.51
N ALA A 218 10.31 14.75 0.41
CA ALA A 218 8.99 15.05 -0.18
C ALA A 218 7.85 14.74 0.79
N GLY A 219 7.91 13.61 1.51
CA GLY A 219 6.95 13.25 2.55
C GLY A 219 6.93 14.24 3.71
N ALA A 220 8.11 14.64 4.21
CA ALA A 220 8.22 15.64 5.28
C ALA A 220 7.69 17.02 4.85
N LYS A 221 7.86 17.40 3.57
CA LYS A 221 7.21 18.60 3.00
C LYS A 221 5.68 18.47 3.04
N ALA A 222 5.13 17.31 2.68
CA ALA A 222 3.69 17.09 2.73
C ALA A 222 3.15 17.18 4.16
N VAL A 223 3.84 16.60 5.16
CA VAL A 223 3.49 16.74 6.59
C VAL A 223 3.48 18.21 7.01
N LYS A 224 4.55 18.94 6.71
CA LYS A 224 4.64 20.38 7.00
C LYS A 224 3.49 21.16 6.39
N ILE A 225 3.22 20.96 5.10
CA ILE A 225 2.16 21.65 4.35
C ILE A 225 0.79 21.33 4.96
N GLY A 226 0.52 20.08 5.26
CA GLY A 226 -0.76 19.67 5.83
C GLY A 226 -1.02 20.35 7.17
N HIS A 227 -0.05 20.36 8.08
CA HIS A 227 -0.17 21.02 9.38
C HIS A 227 -0.26 22.55 9.28
N GLU A 228 0.40 23.16 8.28
CA GLU A 228 0.25 24.61 8.00
C GLU A 228 -1.16 24.96 7.48
N ILE A 229 -1.77 24.07 6.68
CA ILE A 229 -3.11 24.26 6.10
C ILE A 229 -4.20 23.98 7.15
N ASN A 230 -4.09 22.87 7.85
CA ASN A 230 -5.02 22.45 8.91
C ASN A 230 -4.26 21.60 9.96
N PRO A 231 -4.01 22.15 11.16
CA PRO A 231 -3.26 21.45 12.22
C PRO A 231 -3.96 20.19 12.75
N ASP A 232 -5.25 19.97 12.44
CA ASP A 232 -5.98 18.76 12.82
C ASP A 232 -5.79 17.60 11.83
N MET A 233 -5.16 17.84 10.67
CA MET A 233 -4.78 16.77 9.75
C MET A 233 -3.83 15.79 10.40
N GLN A 234 -4.03 14.51 10.11
CA GLN A 234 -3.15 13.42 10.53
C GLN A 234 -2.48 12.84 9.28
N ILE A 235 -1.17 12.94 9.20
CA ILE A 235 -0.40 12.52 8.03
C ILE A 235 0.56 11.42 8.43
N GLY A 236 0.29 10.20 7.97
CA GLY A 236 1.07 9.00 8.24
C GLY A 236 2.08 8.65 7.15
N CYS A 237 3.05 7.82 7.51
CA CYS A 237 3.76 7.01 6.54
C CYS A 237 2.96 5.73 6.22
N MET A 238 3.34 5.04 5.15
CA MET A 238 2.81 3.71 4.87
C MET A 238 3.95 2.79 4.43
N ILE A 239 4.08 1.65 5.10
CA ILE A 239 5.14 0.67 4.87
C ILE A 239 4.57 -0.72 4.61
N LEU A 240 5.28 -1.51 3.83
CA LEU A 240 5.11 -2.95 3.77
C LEU A 240 5.80 -3.56 5.01
N TYR A 241 5.06 -4.29 5.83
CA TYR A 241 5.61 -4.96 7.00
C TYR A 241 5.48 -6.48 6.88
N ALA A 242 6.61 -7.17 6.96
CA ALA A 242 6.65 -8.62 7.04
C ALA A 242 7.38 -9.04 8.31
N THR A 243 6.65 -9.63 9.26
CA THR A 243 7.29 -10.22 10.45
C THR A 243 8.33 -11.23 10.01
N THR A 244 9.57 -11.05 10.46
CA THR A 244 10.70 -11.86 10.03
C THR A 244 11.19 -12.73 11.16
N TYR A 245 11.09 -14.03 10.98
CA TYR A 245 11.58 -15.02 11.94
C TYR A 245 13.00 -15.47 11.62
N SER A 246 13.78 -15.74 12.65
CA SER A 246 14.99 -16.54 12.51
C SER A 246 14.59 -18.01 12.30
N TYR A 247 15.26 -18.70 11.39
CA TYR A 247 14.99 -20.12 11.14
C TYR A 247 15.17 -20.97 12.41
N ASP A 248 16.18 -20.63 13.20
CA ASP A 248 16.49 -21.31 14.46
C ASP A 248 17.17 -20.36 15.47
N SER A 249 17.71 -20.93 16.54
CA SER A 249 18.44 -20.20 17.59
C SER A 249 19.95 -20.01 17.30
N ASP A 250 20.46 -20.35 16.12
CA ASP A 250 21.85 -20.03 15.74
C ASP A 250 22.06 -18.52 15.80
N PRO A 251 23.07 -18.02 16.57
CA PRO A 251 23.34 -16.59 16.66
C PRO A 251 23.56 -15.89 15.31
N LYS A 252 24.03 -16.61 14.28
CA LYS A 252 24.20 -16.06 12.94
C LYS A 252 22.84 -15.81 12.26
N ASN A 253 21.88 -16.73 12.39
CA ASN A 253 20.53 -16.56 11.91
C ASN A 253 19.81 -15.45 12.66
N GLN A 254 20.01 -15.34 13.99
CA GLN A 254 19.46 -14.25 14.80
C GLN A 254 20.00 -12.89 14.36
N LEU A 255 21.31 -12.76 14.13
CA LEU A 255 21.93 -11.53 13.67
C LEU A 255 21.45 -11.15 12.25
N ALA A 256 21.36 -12.10 11.35
CA ALA A 256 20.86 -11.90 9.99
C ALA A 256 19.39 -11.45 10.01
N THR A 257 18.56 -12.01 10.88
CA THR A 257 17.15 -11.60 11.07
C THR A 257 17.05 -10.16 11.57
N LEU A 258 17.86 -9.78 12.55
CA LEU A 258 17.93 -8.38 13.02
C LEU A 258 18.30 -7.43 11.88
N GLN A 259 19.32 -7.78 11.09
CA GLN A 259 19.78 -6.95 9.96
C GLN A 259 18.76 -6.88 8.83
N ASN A 260 18.02 -7.98 8.57
CA ASN A 260 16.92 -8.01 7.63
C ASN A 260 15.78 -7.09 8.06
N ASN A 261 15.37 -7.15 9.32
CA ASN A 261 14.37 -6.23 9.88
C ASN A 261 14.80 -4.76 9.78
N GLN A 262 16.08 -4.45 10.05
CA GLN A 262 16.60 -3.10 9.87
C GLN A 262 16.46 -2.61 8.43
N ALA A 263 16.76 -3.47 7.44
CA ALA A 263 16.71 -3.11 6.04
C ALA A 263 15.28 -2.98 5.51
N ASN A 264 14.42 -3.94 5.79
CA ASN A 264 13.12 -4.07 5.14
C ASN A 264 11.98 -3.41 5.91
N ASN A 265 11.96 -3.54 7.26
CA ASN A 265 10.85 -3.04 8.07
C ASN A 265 11.15 -1.67 8.71
N PHE A 266 12.39 -1.41 9.14
CA PHE A 266 12.66 -0.28 10.02
C PHE A 266 13.34 0.91 9.37
N PHE A 267 14.20 0.76 8.35
CA PHE A 267 14.97 1.88 7.81
C PHE A 267 14.08 3.04 7.36
N CYS A 268 13.13 2.76 6.46
CA CYS A 268 12.22 3.79 5.96
C CYS A 268 11.28 4.32 7.07
N THR A 269 10.86 3.45 7.98
CA THR A 269 9.99 3.83 9.10
C THR A 269 10.73 4.71 10.10
N ASP A 270 11.97 4.34 10.49
CA ASP A 270 12.79 5.12 11.41
C ASP A 270 12.99 6.56 10.91
N VAL A 271 13.31 6.72 9.61
CA VAL A 271 13.53 8.07 9.04
C VAL A 271 12.25 8.91 9.09
N GLN A 272 11.12 8.35 8.69
CA GLN A 272 9.84 9.08 8.62
C GLN A 272 9.24 9.38 10.00
N VAL A 273 9.40 8.46 10.96
CA VAL A 273 8.82 8.60 12.31
C VAL A 273 9.71 9.38 13.25
N ARG A 274 11.05 9.21 13.14
CA ARG A 274 12.03 9.87 14.03
C ARG A 274 12.60 11.14 13.43
N GLY A 275 12.42 11.39 12.15
CA GLY A 275 12.94 12.56 11.45
C GLY A 275 14.46 12.56 11.23
N HIS A 276 15.12 11.43 11.36
CA HIS A 276 16.56 11.33 11.15
C HIS A 276 16.99 9.91 10.76
N TYR A 277 18.14 9.81 10.12
CA TYR A 277 18.74 8.53 9.81
C TYR A 277 19.15 7.76 11.08
N PRO A 278 18.74 6.48 11.22
CA PRO A 278 19.09 5.69 12.39
C PRO A 278 20.60 5.39 12.46
N ALA A 279 21.11 5.07 13.64
CA ALA A 279 22.53 4.83 13.89
C ALA A 279 23.13 3.71 13.03
N TYR A 280 22.32 2.71 12.64
CA TYR A 280 22.74 1.59 11.80
C TYR A 280 22.80 1.92 10.30
N THR A 281 22.37 3.10 9.85
CA THR A 281 22.33 3.50 8.42
C THR A 281 23.64 3.23 7.71
N LYS A 282 24.76 3.70 8.30
CA LYS A 282 26.09 3.52 7.69
C LYS A 282 26.44 2.04 7.47
N SER A 283 26.09 1.18 8.42
CA SER A 283 26.31 -0.27 8.30
C SER A 283 25.35 -0.91 7.31
N LEU A 284 24.10 -0.42 7.23
CA LEU A 284 23.12 -0.88 6.25
C LEU A 284 23.59 -0.60 4.82
N LEU A 285 23.93 0.65 4.51
CA LEU A 285 24.40 1.05 3.20
C LEU A 285 25.66 0.29 2.77
N ALA A 286 26.62 0.12 3.69
CA ALA A 286 27.86 -0.58 3.43
C ALA A 286 27.65 -2.06 3.02
N ARG A 287 26.61 -2.73 3.53
CA ARG A 287 26.26 -4.09 3.10
C ARG A 287 25.82 -4.16 1.64
N ASP A 288 25.24 -3.07 1.14
CA ASP A 288 24.85 -2.90 -0.27
C ASP A 288 25.94 -2.25 -1.13
N GLY A 289 27.14 -2.04 -0.57
CA GLY A 289 28.26 -1.41 -1.28
C GLY A 289 28.12 0.10 -1.48
N VAL A 290 27.29 0.77 -0.67
CA VAL A 290 27.00 2.21 -0.75
C VAL A 290 27.57 2.90 0.49
N GLU A 291 28.12 4.10 0.32
CA GLU A 291 28.51 4.96 1.42
C GLU A 291 27.48 6.07 1.63
N LEU A 292 27.36 6.57 2.87
CA LEU A 292 26.43 7.67 3.16
C LEU A 292 26.79 8.95 2.38
N SER A 293 28.09 9.14 2.09
CA SER A 293 28.61 10.23 1.25
C SER A 293 28.21 10.13 -0.24
N ASP A 294 27.72 8.97 -0.67
CA ASP A 294 27.22 8.77 -2.04
C ASP A 294 25.83 9.36 -2.24
N ILE A 295 25.10 9.61 -1.13
CA ILE A 295 23.76 10.17 -1.17
C ILE A 295 23.86 11.70 -1.15
N ASP A 296 23.26 12.33 -2.16
CA ASP A 296 23.20 13.79 -2.26
C ASP A 296 22.09 14.33 -1.34
N TYR A 297 22.48 14.90 -0.21
CA TYR A 297 21.60 15.59 0.74
C TYR A 297 22.30 16.81 1.33
N ASN A 298 21.52 17.70 1.95
CA ASN A 298 22.03 18.90 2.61
C ASN A 298 21.39 19.08 4.01
N ASP A 299 21.94 20.02 4.78
CA ASP A 299 21.50 20.28 6.16
C ASP A 299 20.04 20.78 6.23
N GLU A 300 19.55 21.51 5.21
CA GLU A 300 18.18 22.01 5.18
C GLU A 300 17.19 20.83 5.00
N GLU A 301 17.53 19.84 4.17
CA GLU A 301 16.75 18.62 3.99
C GLU A 301 16.70 17.79 5.28
N LEU A 302 17.83 17.65 6.00
CA LEU A 302 17.86 16.94 7.28
C LEU A 302 17.08 17.68 8.37
N ASP A 303 17.16 19.01 8.42
CA ASP A 303 16.39 19.85 9.35
C ASP A 303 14.88 19.76 9.08
N LEU A 304 14.50 19.70 7.81
CA LEU A 304 13.10 19.50 7.40
C LEU A 304 12.56 18.14 7.87
N LEU A 305 13.32 17.06 7.69
CA LEU A 305 12.97 15.74 8.20
C LEU A 305 12.78 15.76 9.72
N ALA A 306 13.73 16.35 10.44
CA ALA A 306 13.71 16.38 11.91
C ALA A 306 12.51 17.15 12.49
N LYS A 307 12.02 18.16 11.79
CA LYS A 307 10.90 19.01 12.23
C LYS A 307 9.53 18.52 11.82
N ASN A 308 9.44 17.59 10.88
CA ASN A 308 8.17 17.17 10.30
C ASN A 308 8.04 15.62 10.24
N PRO A 309 8.16 14.93 11.38
CA PRO A 309 7.87 13.50 11.44
C PRO A 309 6.38 13.24 11.24
N VAL A 310 6.05 12.03 10.80
CA VAL A 310 4.65 11.60 10.59
C VAL A 310 3.88 11.45 11.91
N ASP A 311 2.54 11.59 11.84
CA ASP A 311 1.65 11.53 13.00
C ASP A 311 1.33 10.10 13.43
N TYR A 312 1.18 9.18 12.48
CA TYR A 312 0.86 7.77 12.70
C TYR A 312 1.58 6.87 11.70
N ILE A 313 1.57 5.57 11.94
CA ILE A 313 2.16 4.56 11.06
C ILE A 313 1.05 3.74 10.43
N GLY A 314 0.84 3.92 9.12
CA GLY A 314 0.09 2.99 8.28
C GLY A 314 1.01 1.86 7.81
N PHE A 315 0.48 0.64 7.76
CA PHE A 315 1.24 -0.48 7.20
C PHE A 315 0.34 -1.53 6.57
N SER A 316 0.91 -2.26 5.60
CA SER A 316 0.35 -3.49 5.05
C SER A 316 0.94 -4.70 5.75
N TYR A 317 0.10 -5.71 5.96
CA TYR A 317 0.53 -7.01 6.47
C TYR A 317 -0.18 -8.13 5.71
N TYR A 318 0.58 -8.95 5.01
CA TYR A 318 0.02 -10.06 4.23
C TYR A 318 0.60 -11.42 4.64
N MET A 319 1.84 -11.44 5.07
CA MET A 319 2.58 -12.67 5.37
C MET A 319 3.78 -12.37 6.27
N SER A 320 4.35 -13.42 6.85
CA SER A 320 5.66 -13.41 7.50
C SER A 320 6.74 -14.03 6.60
N SER A 321 7.99 -13.83 6.97
CA SER A 321 9.16 -14.39 6.29
C SER A 321 10.11 -15.08 7.27
N VAL A 322 11.04 -15.90 6.76
CA VAL A 322 12.06 -16.59 7.54
C VAL A 322 13.44 -16.30 6.96
N VAL A 323 14.39 -15.99 7.81
CA VAL A 323 15.81 -15.80 7.46
C VAL A 323 16.62 -16.99 7.91
N ASP A 324 17.35 -17.58 6.97
CA ASP A 324 18.34 -18.63 7.21
C ASP A 324 19.61 -18.34 6.41
N VAL A 325 20.75 -18.24 7.08
CA VAL A 325 22.07 -18.02 6.48
C VAL A 325 23.06 -19.14 6.81
N THR A 326 22.59 -20.21 7.46
CA THR A 326 23.43 -21.30 7.97
C THR A 326 23.17 -22.64 7.32
N HIS A 327 22.00 -22.82 6.68
CA HIS A 327 21.66 -24.09 6.02
C HIS A 327 21.53 -23.87 4.51
N GLU A 328 21.96 -24.90 3.77
CA GLU A 328 21.81 -24.96 2.31
C GLU A 328 20.53 -25.72 1.92
N ASN A 329 19.99 -25.44 0.75
CA ASN A 329 18.86 -26.16 0.14
C ASN A 329 17.57 -26.19 0.94
N GLN A 330 17.24 -25.06 1.60
CA GLN A 330 15.95 -24.90 2.27
C GLN A 330 14.78 -24.90 1.28
N GLU A 331 13.65 -25.47 1.70
CA GLU A 331 12.40 -25.32 0.96
C GLU A 331 11.97 -23.84 0.97
N THR A 332 11.67 -23.29 -0.21
CA THR A 332 11.24 -21.90 -0.35
C THR A 332 9.75 -21.83 -0.65
N THR A 333 9.14 -20.70 -0.25
CA THR A 333 7.79 -20.36 -0.66
C THR A 333 7.80 -19.69 -2.02
N ASN A 334 6.77 -19.93 -2.83
CA ASN A 334 6.58 -19.26 -4.13
C ASN A 334 5.66 -18.05 -3.99
N GLY A 335 5.75 -17.33 -2.85
CA GLY A 335 4.85 -16.23 -2.54
C GLY A 335 4.95 -15.07 -3.54
N ASN A 336 4.26 -15.16 -4.65
CA ASN A 336 4.07 -14.11 -5.64
C ASN A 336 5.37 -13.33 -5.97
N LEU A 337 5.56 -12.12 -5.41
CA LEU A 337 6.77 -11.31 -5.57
C LEU A 337 7.75 -11.44 -4.37
N MET A 338 7.33 -12.03 -3.26
CA MET A 338 8.12 -12.15 -2.04
C MET A 338 8.30 -13.62 -1.67
N GLY A 339 9.24 -14.29 -2.32
CA GLY A 339 9.68 -15.62 -1.93
C GLY A 339 10.62 -15.57 -0.71
N GLY A 340 10.78 -16.68 -0.01
CA GLY A 340 11.69 -16.81 1.13
C GLY A 340 11.72 -18.23 1.65
N VAL A 341 12.51 -18.49 2.69
CA VAL A 341 12.53 -19.79 3.36
C VAL A 341 11.15 -20.10 3.94
N LYS A 342 10.64 -21.27 3.67
CA LYS A 342 9.34 -21.72 4.15
C LYS A 342 9.34 -21.90 5.67
N ASN A 343 8.35 -21.30 6.32
CA ASN A 343 8.07 -21.60 7.71
C ASN A 343 7.26 -22.91 7.79
N PRO A 344 7.81 -23.98 8.38
CA PRO A 344 7.15 -25.29 8.39
C PRO A 344 5.89 -25.35 9.27
N PHE A 345 5.66 -24.32 10.10
CA PHE A 345 4.53 -24.25 11.03
C PHE A 345 3.32 -23.51 10.44
N LEU A 346 3.45 -22.91 9.24
CA LEU A 346 2.41 -22.09 8.63
C LEU A 346 1.82 -22.74 7.38
N LYS A 347 0.52 -22.56 7.19
CA LYS A 347 -0.17 -22.85 5.94
C LYS A 347 0.08 -21.72 4.93
N ALA A 348 -0.06 -22.03 3.65
CA ALA A 348 0.01 -21.03 2.60
C ALA A 348 -1.30 -20.95 1.83
N SER A 349 -1.60 -19.76 1.28
CA SER A 349 -2.68 -19.53 0.32
C SER A 349 -2.36 -20.18 -1.04
N ASP A 350 -3.33 -20.17 -1.97
CA ASP A 350 -3.15 -20.65 -3.35
C ASP A 350 -2.03 -19.90 -4.10
N TRP A 351 -1.72 -18.68 -3.67
CA TRP A 351 -0.64 -17.84 -4.20
C TRP A 351 0.70 -17.99 -3.45
N GLY A 352 0.82 -18.97 -2.56
CA GLY A 352 2.03 -19.27 -1.82
C GLY A 352 2.33 -18.33 -0.64
N TRP A 353 1.41 -17.44 -0.27
CA TRP A 353 1.58 -16.56 0.88
C TRP A 353 1.28 -17.30 2.18
N GLN A 354 2.22 -17.29 3.10
CA GLN A 354 2.06 -17.96 4.39
C GLN A 354 1.12 -17.16 5.29
N ILE A 355 0.07 -17.83 5.80
CA ILE A 355 -0.96 -17.23 6.64
C ILE A 355 -0.46 -17.21 8.08
N ASP A 356 -0.26 -16.01 8.65
CA ASP A 356 0.34 -15.84 9.96
C ASP A 356 -0.33 -14.71 10.77
N PRO A 357 -1.45 -14.98 11.42
CA PRO A 357 -2.10 -14.01 12.32
C PRO A 357 -1.23 -13.64 13.53
N THR A 358 -0.45 -14.58 14.06
CA THR A 358 0.48 -14.33 15.18
C THR A 358 1.57 -13.35 14.75
N GLY A 359 2.04 -13.43 13.52
CA GLY A 359 2.99 -12.48 12.96
C GLY A 359 2.43 -11.05 12.91
N LEU A 360 1.13 -10.87 12.64
CA LEU A 360 0.49 -9.54 12.73
C LEU A 360 0.51 -9.00 14.16
N ARG A 361 0.20 -9.85 15.18
CA ARG A 361 0.30 -9.45 16.59
C ARG A 361 1.73 -9.04 16.97
N ILE A 362 2.73 -9.78 16.50
CA ILE A 362 4.15 -9.44 16.71
C ILE A 362 4.46 -8.10 16.04
N ALA A 363 4.05 -7.89 14.78
CA ALA A 363 4.26 -6.64 14.05
C ALA A 363 3.70 -5.42 14.82
N LEU A 364 2.47 -5.54 15.34
CA LEU A 364 1.80 -4.49 16.11
C LEU A 364 2.56 -4.16 17.40
N ASN A 365 3.01 -5.18 18.14
CA ASN A 365 3.80 -4.98 19.35
C ASN A 365 5.16 -4.35 19.04
N GLU A 366 5.90 -4.86 18.03
CA GLU A 366 7.21 -4.32 17.64
C GLU A 366 7.13 -2.86 17.19
N LEU A 367 6.12 -2.50 16.39
CA LEU A 367 5.92 -1.11 15.95
C LEU A 367 5.51 -0.20 17.11
N SER A 368 4.62 -0.67 17.98
CA SER A 368 4.18 0.07 19.17
C SER A 368 5.34 0.34 20.12
N ASP A 369 6.11 -0.69 20.51
CA ASP A 369 7.25 -0.59 21.42
C ASP A 369 8.36 0.30 20.85
N ARG A 370 8.56 0.25 19.51
CA ARG A 370 9.64 1.00 18.86
C ARG A 370 9.33 2.48 18.69
N TYR A 371 8.08 2.85 18.44
CA TYR A 371 7.73 4.18 17.95
C TYR A 371 6.75 4.96 18.85
N GLU A 372 5.98 4.29 19.69
CA GLU A 372 4.95 4.91 20.55
C GLU A 372 4.02 5.85 19.75
N LYS A 373 3.65 5.44 18.52
CA LYS A 373 2.75 6.17 17.61
C LYS A 373 1.49 5.33 17.36
N PRO A 374 0.34 5.97 17.07
CA PRO A 374 -0.84 5.24 16.61
C PRO A 374 -0.53 4.40 15.37
N LEU A 375 -1.08 3.18 15.34
CA LEU A 375 -0.88 2.22 14.25
C LEU A 375 -2.18 2.05 13.47
N PHE A 376 -2.09 1.99 12.15
CA PHE A 376 -3.21 1.72 11.28
C PHE A 376 -2.87 0.56 10.33
N ILE A 377 -3.55 -0.56 10.45
CA ILE A 377 -3.44 -1.64 9.48
C ILE A 377 -4.27 -1.22 8.25
N VAL A 378 -3.61 -0.62 7.27
CA VAL A 378 -4.27 -0.04 6.08
C VAL A 378 -4.37 -1.00 4.90
N GLU A 379 -3.71 -2.15 5.00
CA GLU A 379 -3.87 -3.28 4.07
C GLU A 379 -3.64 -4.60 4.80
N ASN A 380 -4.55 -5.54 4.60
CA ASN A 380 -4.43 -6.94 4.96
C ASN A 380 -5.43 -7.73 4.14
N GLY A 381 -5.14 -8.94 3.74
CA GLY A 381 -6.10 -9.72 2.96
C GLY A 381 -5.51 -10.93 2.28
N LEU A 382 -6.37 -11.65 1.59
CA LEU A 382 -6.08 -12.88 0.90
C LEU A 382 -6.54 -12.79 -0.55
N GLY A 383 -5.61 -12.89 -1.50
CA GLY A 383 -5.95 -13.12 -2.90
C GLY A 383 -6.34 -14.58 -3.12
N ALA A 384 -7.47 -14.83 -3.79
CA ALA A 384 -7.94 -16.18 -4.08
C ALA A 384 -8.66 -16.24 -5.44
N ILE A 385 -8.84 -17.45 -5.96
CA ILE A 385 -9.62 -17.69 -7.15
C ILE A 385 -11.06 -17.98 -6.72
N ASP A 386 -11.92 -16.97 -6.85
CA ASP A 386 -13.34 -17.10 -6.53
C ASP A 386 -14.08 -17.83 -7.68
N LYS A 387 -15.07 -18.64 -7.30
CA LYS A 387 -15.93 -19.38 -8.22
C LYS A 387 -17.37 -19.03 -7.91
N PRO A 388 -17.95 -18.04 -8.61
CA PRO A 388 -19.36 -17.70 -8.43
C PRO A 388 -20.26 -18.84 -8.91
N ASP A 389 -21.40 -19.01 -8.25
CA ASP A 389 -22.49 -19.88 -8.68
C ASP A 389 -23.28 -19.25 -9.87
N GLU A 390 -24.39 -19.89 -10.27
CA GLU A 390 -25.27 -19.40 -11.34
C GLU A 390 -25.94 -18.04 -11.03
N ASN A 391 -25.92 -17.60 -9.77
CA ASN A 391 -26.44 -16.32 -9.31
C ASN A 391 -25.31 -15.32 -9.01
N HIS A 392 -24.09 -15.61 -9.44
CA HIS A 392 -22.87 -14.85 -9.15
C HIS A 392 -22.52 -14.75 -7.66
N TYR A 393 -23.09 -15.61 -6.80
CA TYR A 393 -22.77 -15.70 -5.39
C TYR A 393 -21.48 -16.48 -5.16
N VAL A 394 -20.62 -15.97 -4.30
CA VAL A 394 -19.36 -16.60 -3.92
C VAL A 394 -19.42 -16.96 -2.42
N ASP A 395 -19.27 -18.26 -2.14
CA ASP A 395 -19.12 -18.79 -0.79
C ASP A 395 -17.65 -18.79 -0.38
N ASP A 396 -17.17 -17.65 0.16
CA ASP A 396 -15.77 -17.38 0.46
C ASP A 396 -15.44 -17.56 1.96
N ASP A 397 -15.83 -18.68 2.55
CA ASP A 397 -15.54 -19.04 3.95
C ASP A 397 -14.05 -18.95 4.30
N TYR A 398 -13.17 -19.34 3.38
CA TYR A 398 -11.72 -19.24 3.53
C TYR A 398 -11.25 -17.81 3.79
N ARG A 399 -11.94 -16.79 3.21
CA ARG A 399 -11.66 -15.37 3.44
C ARG A 399 -12.12 -14.94 4.82
N ILE A 400 -13.31 -15.42 5.23
CA ILE A 400 -13.84 -15.21 6.55
C ILE A 400 -12.89 -15.76 7.62
N ASP A 401 -12.41 -17.00 7.44
CA ASP A 401 -11.47 -17.64 8.36
C ASP A 401 -10.16 -16.85 8.47
N TYR A 402 -9.57 -16.45 7.33
CA TYR A 402 -8.38 -15.63 7.31
C TYR A 402 -8.55 -14.32 8.07
N LEU A 403 -9.61 -13.56 7.75
CA LEU A 403 -9.87 -12.26 8.38
C LEU A 403 -10.20 -12.40 9.87
N ARG A 404 -10.96 -13.43 10.26
CA ARG A 404 -11.29 -13.72 11.66
C ARG A 404 -10.02 -13.90 12.50
N GLU A 405 -9.11 -14.75 12.06
CA GLU A 405 -7.86 -15.01 12.77
C GLU A 405 -6.99 -13.75 12.90
N HIS A 406 -6.92 -12.92 11.85
CA HIS A 406 -6.18 -11.67 11.89
C HIS A 406 -6.84 -10.61 12.78
N ILE A 407 -8.17 -10.48 12.76
CA ILE A 407 -8.90 -9.55 13.63
C ILE A 407 -8.78 -9.98 15.11
N GLU A 408 -8.79 -11.27 15.40
CA GLU A 408 -8.49 -11.78 16.75
C GLU A 408 -7.08 -11.38 17.18
N ALA A 409 -6.07 -11.52 16.32
CA ALA A 409 -4.68 -11.13 16.59
C ALA A 409 -4.54 -9.61 16.85
N ILE A 410 -5.29 -8.77 16.13
CA ILE A 410 -5.35 -7.32 16.39
C ILE A 410 -5.93 -7.04 17.77
N SER A 411 -7.05 -7.69 18.14
CA SER A 411 -7.67 -7.54 19.47
C SER A 411 -6.70 -7.94 20.58
N GLU A 412 -5.91 -9.00 20.36
CA GLU A 412 -4.91 -9.44 21.33
C GLU A 412 -3.74 -8.44 21.43
N ALA A 413 -3.27 -7.88 20.32
CA ALA A 413 -2.23 -6.84 20.33
C ALA A 413 -2.67 -5.56 21.05
N ILE A 414 -3.94 -5.16 20.89
CA ILE A 414 -4.51 -4.05 21.67
C ILE A 414 -4.50 -4.38 23.18
N SER A 415 -4.78 -5.62 23.55
CA SER A 415 -4.66 -6.07 24.95
C SER A 415 -3.23 -6.06 25.46
N ASP A 416 -2.25 -6.29 24.59
CA ASP A 416 -0.82 -6.20 24.91
C ASP A 416 -0.36 -4.74 25.11
N GLY A 417 -1.14 -3.75 24.65
CA GLY A 417 -0.87 -2.32 24.81
C GLY A 417 -0.66 -1.54 23.49
N ALA A 418 -0.80 -2.19 22.33
CA ALA A 418 -0.65 -1.51 21.04
C ALA A 418 -1.80 -0.51 20.80
N ASP A 419 -1.45 0.73 20.43
CA ASP A 419 -2.42 1.77 20.05
C ASP A 419 -2.81 1.63 18.59
N VAL A 420 -3.86 0.83 18.32
CA VAL A 420 -4.35 0.54 16.98
C VAL A 420 -5.61 1.35 16.71
N MET A 421 -5.56 2.24 15.73
CA MET A 421 -6.64 3.17 15.41
C MET A 421 -7.64 2.64 14.38
N GLY A 422 -7.26 1.65 13.57
CA GLY A 422 -8.14 1.15 12.51
C GLY A 422 -7.60 -0.06 11.76
N TYR A 423 -8.49 -0.64 10.94
CA TYR A 423 -8.24 -1.80 10.09
C TYR A 423 -9.02 -1.70 8.79
N THR A 424 -8.31 -1.75 7.66
CA THR A 424 -8.90 -1.70 6.32
C THR A 424 -8.36 -2.86 5.47
N PRO A 425 -9.12 -3.97 5.34
CA PRO A 425 -8.77 -5.04 4.42
C PRO A 425 -8.53 -4.51 3.00
N TRP A 426 -7.51 -5.10 2.35
CA TRP A 426 -7.13 -4.74 1.00
C TRP A 426 -8.12 -5.29 -0.04
N GLY A 427 -8.44 -4.45 -1.01
CA GLY A 427 -9.31 -4.84 -2.11
C GLY A 427 -10.73 -5.16 -1.62
N CYS A 428 -11.34 -4.27 -0.82
CA CYS A 428 -12.69 -4.48 -0.26
C CYS A 428 -13.77 -4.73 -1.31
N ILE A 429 -13.53 -4.36 -2.55
CA ILE A 429 -14.18 -4.80 -3.79
C ILE A 429 -13.11 -5.44 -4.68
N ASP A 430 -13.46 -6.42 -5.51
CA ASP A 430 -12.52 -7.01 -6.44
C ASP A 430 -11.91 -5.94 -7.34
N LEU A 431 -10.62 -6.04 -7.58
CA LEU A 431 -9.84 -5.07 -8.34
C LEU A 431 -8.67 -5.76 -9.05
N VAL A 432 -8.07 -5.08 -10.03
CA VAL A 432 -6.90 -5.57 -10.74
C VAL A 432 -5.72 -5.76 -9.77
N SER A 433 -5.15 -6.95 -9.74
CA SER A 433 -3.99 -7.25 -8.89
C SER A 433 -2.78 -6.39 -9.30
N ALA A 434 -2.14 -5.71 -8.36
CA ALA A 434 -0.98 -4.86 -8.64
C ALA A 434 0.19 -5.67 -9.23
N SER A 435 0.46 -6.84 -8.66
CA SER A 435 1.62 -7.67 -9.03
C SER A 435 1.39 -8.47 -10.30
N THR A 436 0.20 -9.05 -10.50
CA THR A 436 -0.08 -9.90 -11.66
C THR A 436 -0.81 -9.18 -12.78
N GLY A 437 -1.52 -8.08 -12.50
CA GLY A 437 -2.36 -7.40 -13.47
C GLY A 437 -3.52 -8.30 -13.94
N GLU A 438 -4.12 -9.05 -13.01
CA GLU A 438 -5.19 -10.01 -13.28
C GLU A 438 -6.37 -9.74 -12.35
N MET A 439 -7.59 -9.91 -12.86
CA MET A 439 -8.82 -9.86 -12.07
C MET A 439 -9.11 -11.19 -11.36
N SER A 440 -8.63 -12.31 -11.89
CA SER A 440 -8.81 -13.64 -11.31
C SER A 440 -8.22 -13.78 -9.91
N LYS A 441 -7.27 -12.94 -9.53
CA LYS A 441 -6.76 -12.85 -8.17
C LYS A 441 -7.65 -11.94 -7.31
N ARG A 442 -8.72 -12.50 -6.76
CA ARG A 442 -9.80 -11.80 -6.07
C ARG A 442 -9.50 -11.56 -4.60
N TYR A 443 -9.78 -10.34 -4.12
CA TYR A 443 -9.58 -9.93 -2.72
C TYR A 443 -10.87 -9.53 -2.01
N GLY A 444 -11.90 -9.09 -2.77
CA GLY A 444 -13.02 -8.32 -2.28
C GLY A 444 -14.08 -9.10 -1.50
N PHE A 445 -14.86 -8.36 -0.73
CA PHE A 445 -16.17 -8.75 -0.20
C PHE A 445 -17.26 -8.65 -1.27
N ILE A 446 -16.95 -7.94 -2.36
CA ILE A 446 -17.85 -7.69 -3.49
C ILE A 446 -17.16 -8.26 -4.74
N TYR A 447 -17.83 -9.21 -5.37
CA TYR A 447 -17.42 -9.76 -6.66
C TYR A 447 -17.78 -8.76 -7.77
N VAL A 448 -16.84 -8.51 -8.68
CA VAL A 448 -17.06 -7.75 -9.89
C VAL A 448 -17.03 -8.74 -11.07
N ASP A 449 -18.07 -8.72 -11.91
CA ASP A 449 -18.17 -9.60 -13.07
C ASP A 449 -17.27 -9.10 -14.20
N GLU A 450 -15.99 -9.40 -14.08
CA GLU A 450 -14.94 -9.10 -15.05
C GLU A 450 -13.90 -10.20 -15.02
N ASP A 451 -13.41 -10.62 -16.20
CA ASP A 451 -12.32 -11.58 -16.36
C ASP A 451 -10.95 -10.89 -16.61
N ASP A 452 -9.90 -11.69 -16.79
CA ASP A 452 -8.53 -11.17 -17.02
C ASP A 452 -8.36 -10.53 -18.42
N GLU A 453 -9.29 -10.75 -19.35
CA GLU A 453 -9.33 -10.16 -20.67
C GLU A 453 -10.19 -8.88 -20.73
N GLY A 454 -10.83 -8.50 -19.61
CA GLY A 454 -11.71 -7.34 -19.52
C GLY A 454 -13.13 -7.58 -20.06
N ASN A 455 -13.56 -8.85 -20.15
CA ASN A 455 -14.93 -9.19 -20.49
C ASN A 455 -15.77 -9.36 -19.23
N GLY A 456 -17.06 -9.05 -19.32
CA GLY A 456 -18.03 -9.17 -18.24
C GLY A 456 -19.06 -8.06 -18.30
N THR A 457 -19.98 -8.06 -17.35
CA THR A 457 -21.01 -7.02 -17.23
C THR A 457 -20.57 -5.85 -16.35
N PHE A 458 -19.50 -6.03 -15.60
CA PHE A 458 -19.07 -5.13 -14.51
C PHE A 458 -20.09 -4.98 -13.38
N ASP A 459 -21.07 -5.87 -13.30
CA ASP A 459 -22.02 -5.87 -12.19
C ASP A 459 -21.34 -6.27 -10.86
N ARG A 460 -21.89 -5.76 -9.74
CA ARG A 460 -21.37 -5.96 -8.40
C ARG A 460 -22.24 -6.95 -7.64
N TYR A 461 -21.64 -8.01 -7.11
CA TYR A 461 -22.34 -9.05 -6.35
C TYR A 461 -21.71 -9.22 -4.96
N LYS A 462 -22.53 -9.28 -3.93
CA LYS A 462 -22.06 -9.50 -2.56
C LYS A 462 -21.61 -10.94 -2.38
N LYS A 463 -20.41 -11.14 -1.86
CA LYS A 463 -19.93 -12.47 -1.43
C LYS A 463 -20.43 -12.77 -0.02
N ARG A 464 -20.25 -14.01 0.46
CA ARG A 464 -20.60 -14.39 1.83
C ARG A 464 -19.89 -13.54 2.89
N SER A 465 -18.64 -13.23 2.67
CA SER A 465 -17.83 -12.39 3.55
C SER A 465 -18.37 -10.96 3.71
N PHE A 466 -19.21 -10.47 2.80
CA PHE A 466 -19.83 -9.14 2.91
C PHE A 466 -20.70 -9.01 4.17
N ASP A 467 -21.64 -9.92 4.37
CA ASP A 467 -22.55 -9.88 5.53
C ASP A 467 -21.81 -10.23 6.83
N TRP A 468 -20.82 -11.10 6.77
CA TRP A 468 -19.96 -11.41 7.89
C TRP A 468 -19.17 -10.17 8.35
N TYR A 469 -18.51 -9.47 7.44
CA TYR A 469 -17.72 -8.28 7.78
C TYR A 469 -18.61 -7.13 8.26
N LYS A 470 -19.81 -6.98 7.67
CA LYS A 470 -20.82 -6.07 8.20
C LYS A 470 -21.12 -6.34 9.68
N LYS A 471 -21.33 -7.59 10.05
CA LYS A 471 -21.58 -7.98 11.45
C LYS A 471 -20.38 -7.65 12.35
N VAL A 472 -19.16 -7.88 11.88
CA VAL A 472 -17.93 -7.49 12.60
C VAL A 472 -17.92 -5.99 12.90
N ILE A 473 -18.23 -5.16 11.92
CA ILE A 473 -18.26 -3.70 12.06
C ILE A 473 -19.38 -3.27 13.00
N ASP A 474 -20.59 -3.77 12.80
CA ASP A 474 -21.78 -3.43 13.59
C ASP A 474 -21.59 -3.77 15.09
N THR A 475 -20.82 -4.80 15.39
CA THR A 475 -20.51 -5.24 16.76
C THR A 475 -19.18 -4.68 17.29
N ASN A 476 -18.50 -3.81 16.54
CA ASN A 476 -17.15 -3.32 16.84
C ASN A 476 -16.16 -4.47 17.15
N GLY A 477 -16.21 -5.56 16.37
CA GLY A 477 -15.33 -6.71 16.52
C GLY A 477 -15.74 -7.70 17.63
N ALA A 478 -16.90 -7.53 18.28
CA ALA A 478 -17.34 -8.42 19.36
C ALA A 478 -17.88 -9.77 18.87
N ASP A 479 -18.43 -9.81 17.67
CA ASP A 479 -18.97 -11.03 17.05
C ASP A 479 -18.20 -11.36 15.76
N LEU A 480 -17.33 -12.34 15.85
CA LEU A 480 -16.53 -12.88 14.74
C LEU A 480 -17.02 -14.27 14.28
N ALA A 481 -18.15 -14.75 14.79
CA ALA A 481 -18.70 -16.09 14.46
C ALA A 481 -19.16 -16.18 13.00
#